data_868666eedea45104c4d433c1eeb50bf1
#
_entry.id   868666eedea45104c4d433c1eeb50bf1
#
_cell.length_a   1.000
_cell.length_b   1.000
_cell.length_c   1.000
_cell.angle_alpha   90.00
_cell.angle_beta   90.00
_cell.angle_gamma   90.00
#
_symmetry.space_group_name_H-M   'P 1'
#
loop_
_entity.id
_entity.type
_entity.pdbx_description
1 polymer ?
#
loop_
_entity_poly.entity_id
_entity_poly.type
_entity_poly.pdbx_seq_one_letter_code
_entity_poly.pdbx_strand_id
1 'polypeptide(L)'
;MWIAAFVFVAFILLLIMYGNYVMNQPKRGVMYEEKGWIKYEIKEDSQKTSKERDRDKLLVEYEAAKRTLAKIFQKPAVQRAPDVIGIGVEKCGTEALSALLRMHPMIKVAPKEAHFFERPDLYKLGLKAYTPMLAKVLPHEISFEKTPAYFNWRLTTPGYIRKLLPDVKLLLVLCDPTKRTYSDYFQEILMHNLNANTTFEQLVDDLLLYSASLNAKMNDSQSEMSYITQLYKIRSNNHVLTTGLYYYHLLRWYKVFNMSNIYVVDGEELISNPAKVMKELQDFLHVPEFVLPENFRKGPSGFYCFAKPLVVERNGVLVAVTGRTACLRGKGRTRKGAWGVANPDYMKKLDKFFAPFNEKLFKLLSRRFNW
;
A
#
# COMPACT_ATOMS: atom_id res chain seq x y z
N MET A 1 -15.10 -18.01 25.72
CA MET A 1 -14.24 -17.33 26.72
C MET A 1 -12.87 -17.99 26.89
N TRP A 2 -12.77 -19.31 27.11
CA TRP A 2 -11.50 -20.03 27.34
C TRP A 2 -10.54 -20.05 26.12
N ILE A 3 -11.03 -20.08 24.89
CA ILE A 3 -10.20 -20.12 23.66
C ILE A 3 -9.48 -18.77 23.44
N ALA A 4 -10.15 -17.66 23.71
CA ALA A 4 -9.54 -16.33 23.59
C ALA A 4 -8.43 -16.12 24.65
N ALA A 5 -8.62 -16.65 25.87
CA ALA A 5 -7.61 -16.63 26.91
C ALA A 5 -6.39 -17.49 26.54
N PHE A 6 -6.59 -18.64 25.88
CA PHE A 6 -5.50 -19.51 25.48
C PHE A 6 -4.67 -18.92 24.32
N VAL A 7 -5.32 -18.26 23.37
CA VAL A 7 -4.64 -17.53 22.28
C VAL A 7 -3.88 -16.33 22.83
N PHE A 8 -4.44 -15.64 23.82
CA PHE A 8 -3.77 -14.52 24.49
C PHE A 8 -2.58 -15.00 25.32
N VAL A 9 -2.69 -16.14 26.01
CA VAL A 9 -1.58 -16.75 26.77
C VAL A 9 -0.49 -17.27 25.82
N ALA A 10 -0.84 -17.90 24.69
CA ALA A 10 0.13 -18.32 23.69
C ALA A 10 0.84 -17.13 23.04
N PHE A 11 0.12 -16.02 22.83
CA PHE A 11 0.70 -14.76 22.33
C PHE A 11 1.63 -14.10 23.37
N ILE A 12 1.24 -14.12 24.66
CA ILE A 12 2.08 -13.63 25.76
C ILE A 12 3.30 -14.54 25.95
N LEU A 13 3.16 -15.85 25.84
CA LEU A 13 4.29 -16.78 25.89
C LEU A 13 5.24 -16.59 24.70
N LEU A 14 4.73 -16.31 23.51
CA LEU A 14 5.54 -15.90 22.36
C LEU A 14 6.26 -14.57 22.60
N LEU A 15 5.63 -13.59 23.26
CA LEU A 15 6.25 -12.32 23.65
C LEU A 15 7.26 -12.47 24.78
N ILE A 16 7.00 -13.36 25.77
CA ILE A 16 7.92 -13.65 26.88
C ILE A 16 9.12 -14.47 26.39
N MET A 17 8.89 -15.42 25.48
CA MET A 17 9.98 -16.11 24.77
C MET A 17 10.79 -15.12 23.94
N TYR A 18 10.17 -14.13 23.33
CA TYR A 18 10.82 -13.02 22.64
C TYR A 18 11.71 -12.18 23.58
N GLY A 19 11.24 -11.85 24.79
CA GLY A 19 12.01 -11.07 25.77
C GLY A 19 13.18 -11.83 26.41
N ASN A 20 13.06 -13.13 26.63
CA ASN A 20 14.13 -13.97 27.20
C ASN A 20 15.15 -14.45 26.14
N TYR A 21 14.84 -14.26 24.87
CA TYR A 21 15.54 -14.86 23.77
C TYR A 21 16.66 -14.00 23.17
N VAL A 22 16.65 -12.69 23.42
CA VAL A 22 17.68 -11.74 22.94
C VAL A 22 19.12 -12.10 23.34
N MET A 23 19.31 -13.12 24.18
CA MET A 23 20.61 -13.38 24.84
C MET A 23 21.44 -14.57 24.35
N ASN A 24 20.97 -15.45 23.44
CA ASN A 24 21.79 -16.60 22.98
C ASN A 24 21.63 -16.93 21.50
N GLN A 25 22.75 -17.02 20.77
CA GLN A 25 22.83 -17.17 19.30
C GLN A 25 23.24 -18.53 18.75
N PRO A 26 22.85 -18.89 17.52
CA PRO A 26 23.69 -19.59 16.55
C PRO A 26 23.44 -19.41 15.03
N LYS A 27 24.07 -20.13 14.26
CA LYS A 27 24.70 -20.33 12.95
C LYS A 27 23.79 -20.42 11.70
N ARG A 28 24.31 -20.14 10.52
CA ARG A 28 23.66 -19.96 9.19
C ARG A 28 23.50 -21.19 8.34
N GLY A 29 22.60 -21.10 7.31
CA GLY A 29 22.41 -22.12 6.34
C GLY A 29 22.28 -21.68 4.87
N VAL A 30 22.71 -22.54 3.97
CA VAL A 30 22.55 -22.43 2.52
C VAL A 30 21.59 -23.55 2.09
N MET A 31 20.62 -23.20 1.23
CA MET A 31 19.77 -24.22 0.58
C MET A 31 20.41 -24.65 -0.73
N TYR A 32 20.49 -25.94 -0.95
CA TYR A 32 20.89 -26.54 -2.21
C TYR A 32 20.00 -27.70 -2.58
N GLU A 33 19.86 -27.97 -3.86
CA GLU A 33 19.08 -29.08 -4.36
C GLU A 33 19.98 -30.29 -4.53
N GLU A 34 19.63 -31.39 -3.87
CA GLU A 34 20.29 -32.69 -4.04
C GLU A 34 19.25 -33.78 -4.23
N LYS A 35 19.29 -34.45 -5.38
CA LYS A 35 18.41 -35.59 -5.73
C LYS A 35 16.90 -35.26 -5.61
N GLY A 36 16.47 -34.06 -6.01
CA GLY A 36 15.08 -33.63 -5.97
C GLY A 36 14.57 -33.23 -4.59
N TRP A 37 15.46 -33.07 -3.60
CA TRP A 37 15.14 -32.57 -2.26
C TRP A 37 15.88 -31.27 -1.98
N ILE A 38 15.21 -30.31 -1.41
CA ILE A 38 15.84 -29.07 -0.95
C ILE A 38 16.41 -29.31 0.45
N LYS A 39 17.73 -29.35 0.54
CA LYS A 39 18.44 -29.41 1.82
C LYS A 39 18.83 -28.02 2.26
N TYR A 40 18.71 -27.76 3.56
CA TYR A 40 19.10 -26.51 4.19
C TYR A 40 20.30 -26.75 5.10
N GLU A 41 21.44 -26.15 4.76
CA GLU A 41 22.66 -26.23 5.56
C GLU A 41 23.03 -24.86 6.13
N ILE A 42 23.20 -24.77 7.43
CA ILE A 42 23.48 -23.52 8.12
C ILE A 42 24.98 -23.19 7.99
N LYS A 43 25.33 -22.09 7.32
CA LYS A 43 26.69 -21.53 7.28
C LYS A 43 26.80 -20.29 8.16
N GLU A 44 27.88 -20.17 8.91
CA GLU A 44 28.20 -18.97 9.68
C GLU A 44 28.62 -17.84 8.74
N ASP A 45 27.99 -16.68 8.87
CA ASP A 45 28.39 -15.44 8.21
C ASP A 45 28.78 -14.42 9.29
N SER A 46 30.03 -14.24 9.45
CA SER A 46 30.64 -13.35 10.45
C SER A 46 30.27 -11.87 10.31
N GLN A 47 29.56 -11.50 9.22
CA GLN A 47 29.21 -10.11 8.94
C GLN A 47 27.79 -9.68 9.41
N LYS A 48 26.98 -10.58 9.96
CA LYS A 48 25.65 -10.21 10.47
C LYS A 48 25.74 -9.57 11.85
N THR A 49 24.97 -8.49 12.05
CA THR A 49 24.74 -7.90 13.37
C THR A 49 23.94 -8.85 14.27
N SER A 50 24.02 -8.66 15.60
CA SER A 50 23.21 -9.45 16.56
C SER A 50 21.72 -9.39 16.23
N LYS A 51 21.17 -8.18 15.96
CA LYS A 51 19.75 -7.97 15.61
C LYS A 51 19.33 -8.73 14.34
N GLU A 52 20.22 -8.88 13.37
CA GLU A 52 19.92 -9.61 12.15
C GLU A 52 19.84 -11.12 12.38
N ARG A 53 20.68 -11.62 13.27
CA ARG A 53 20.66 -13.03 13.67
C ARG A 53 19.37 -13.36 14.46
N ASP A 54 19.00 -12.49 15.37
CA ASP A 54 17.78 -12.63 16.16
C ASP A 54 16.52 -12.65 15.30
N ARG A 55 16.48 -11.82 14.25
CA ARG A 55 15.38 -11.79 13.30
C ARG A 55 15.27 -13.06 12.45
N ASP A 56 16.39 -13.58 11.93
CA ASP A 56 16.35 -14.79 11.11
C ASP A 56 15.88 -16.00 11.94
N LYS A 57 16.25 -16.03 13.22
CA LYS A 57 15.76 -17.04 14.16
C LYS A 57 14.28 -16.82 14.46
N LEU A 58 13.84 -15.57 14.67
CA LEU A 58 12.45 -15.23 14.87
C LEU A 58 11.59 -15.69 13.69
N LEU A 59 12.07 -15.55 12.45
CA LEU A 59 11.38 -16.04 11.26
C LEU A 59 11.23 -17.57 11.26
N VAL A 60 12.29 -18.28 11.59
CA VAL A 60 12.27 -19.75 11.69
C VAL A 60 11.28 -20.20 12.78
N GLU A 61 11.32 -19.54 13.94
CA GLU A 61 10.43 -19.84 15.05
C GLU A 61 8.98 -19.47 14.73
N TYR A 62 8.74 -18.34 14.06
CA TYR A 62 7.41 -17.98 13.58
C TYR A 62 6.85 -19.01 12.59
N GLU A 63 7.62 -19.46 11.61
CA GLU A 63 7.17 -20.48 10.67
C GLU A 63 6.96 -21.85 11.35
N ALA A 64 7.76 -22.20 12.34
CA ALA A 64 7.57 -23.40 13.14
C ALA A 64 6.32 -23.29 14.02
N ALA A 65 6.11 -22.16 14.69
CA ALA A 65 4.92 -21.87 15.48
C ALA A 65 3.66 -21.86 14.62
N LYS A 66 3.73 -21.25 13.44
CA LYS A 66 2.65 -21.24 12.43
C LYS A 66 2.23 -22.65 12.03
N ARG A 67 3.18 -23.54 11.72
CA ARG A 67 2.91 -24.94 11.39
C ARG A 67 2.28 -25.70 12.56
N THR A 68 2.77 -25.44 13.77
CA THR A 68 2.26 -26.05 14.99
C THR A 68 0.84 -25.57 15.30
N LEU A 69 0.58 -24.26 15.19
CA LEU A 69 -0.74 -23.68 15.37
C LEU A 69 -1.72 -24.18 14.29
N ALA A 70 -1.28 -24.27 13.04
CA ALA A 70 -2.11 -24.82 11.97
C ALA A 70 -2.50 -26.29 12.23
N LYS A 71 -1.59 -27.08 12.80
CA LYS A 71 -1.88 -28.47 13.23
C LYS A 71 -2.83 -28.50 14.43
N ILE A 72 -2.56 -27.68 15.46
CA ILE A 72 -3.35 -27.66 16.71
C ILE A 72 -4.79 -27.20 16.43
N PHE A 73 -4.96 -26.15 15.64
CA PHE A 73 -6.28 -25.61 15.35
C PHE A 73 -6.98 -26.28 14.18
N GLN A 74 -6.31 -27.14 13.44
CA GLN A 74 -6.82 -27.85 12.25
C GLN A 74 -7.56 -26.91 11.26
N LYS A 75 -7.25 -25.60 11.31
CA LYS A 75 -7.89 -24.61 10.46
C LYS A 75 -7.01 -24.33 9.24
N PRO A 76 -7.45 -24.71 8.04
CA PRO A 76 -6.73 -24.38 6.82
C PRO A 76 -6.72 -22.85 6.59
N ALA A 77 -5.75 -22.37 5.82
CA ALA A 77 -5.78 -21.00 5.32
C ALA A 77 -6.98 -20.82 4.38
N VAL A 78 -7.78 -19.79 4.62
CA VAL A 78 -9.02 -19.51 3.87
C VAL A 78 -8.98 -18.12 3.25
N GLN A 79 -9.69 -17.95 2.16
CA GLN A 79 -9.99 -16.64 1.63
C GLN A 79 -11.14 -16.04 2.44
N ARG A 80 -10.91 -14.88 3.04
CA ARG A 80 -11.90 -14.15 3.83
C ARG A 80 -11.84 -12.65 3.52
N ALA A 81 -12.82 -11.90 4.02
CA ALA A 81 -12.81 -10.44 3.93
C ALA A 81 -11.47 -9.86 4.39
N PRO A 82 -10.97 -8.79 3.74
CA PRO A 82 -9.67 -8.22 4.10
C PRO A 82 -9.78 -7.46 5.44
N ASP A 83 -8.70 -7.52 6.21
CA ASP A 83 -8.53 -6.71 7.42
C ASP A 83 -8.09 -5.28 7.07
N VAL A 84 -7.44 -5.13 5.93
CA VAL A 84 -6.83 -3.88 5.48
C VAL A 84 -7.03 -3.69 3.98
N ILE A 85 -7.41 -2.48 3.58
CA ILE A 85 -7.52 -2.10 2.16
C ILE A 85 -6.62 -0.89 1.86
N GLY A 86 -5.80 -1.02 0.84
CA GLY A 86 -5.08 0.08 0.20
C GLY A 86 -5.98 0.80 -0.81
N ILE A 87 -6.55 1.95 -0.41
CA ILE A 87 -7.59 2.62 -1.19
C ILE A 87 -7.07 3.56 -2.28
N GLY A 88 -5.78 3.91 -2.26
CA GLY A 88 -5.21 4.85 -3.24
C GLY A 88 -3.92 5.50 -2.74
N VAL A 89 -3.42 6.51 -3.44
CA VAL A 89 -3.92 7.12 -4.68
C VAL A 89 -3.17 6.54 -5.88
N GLU A 90 -3.82 6.43 -7.00
CA GLU A 90 -3.14 6.04 -8.25
C GLU A 90 -1.93 6.94 -8.52
N LYS A 91 -0.82 6.33 -8.97
CA LYS A 91 0.47 6.97 -9.27
C LYS A 91 1.28 7.44 -8.06
N CYS A 92 0.79 7.31 -6.83
CA CYS A 92 1.50 7.70 -5.59
C CYS A 92 2.36 6.58 -4.97
N GLY A 93 2.58 5.45 -5.64
CA GLY A 93 3.45 4.38 -5.13
C GLY A 93 2.72 3.26 -4.39
N THR A 94 1.44 3.05 -4.65
CA THR A 94 0.64 1.97 -4.02
C THR A 94 1.18 0.56 -4.29
N GLU A 95 1.89 0.35 -5.39
CA GLU A 95 2.58 -0.93 -5.65
C GLU A 95 3.82 -1.10 -4.76
N ALA A 96 4.56 -0.01 -4.48
CA ALA A 96 5.67 -0.03 -3.54
C ALA A 96 5.17 -0.32 -2.11
N LEU A 97 4.03 0.26 -1.71
CA LEU A 97 3.37 -0.08 -0.45
C LEU A 97 3.03 -1.57 -0.37
N SER A 98 2.43 -2.14 -1.43
CA SER A 98 2.13 -3.58 -1.49
C SER A 98 3.40 -4.43 -1.40
N ALA A 99 4.49 -4.01 -2.04
CA ALA A 99 5.77 -4.71 -1.98
C ALA A 99 6.37 -4.68 -0.57
N LEU A 100 6.26 -3.54 0.15
CA LEU A 100 6.68 -3.43 1.55
C LEU A 100 5.87 -4.35 2.46
N LEU A 101 4.55 -4.34 2.35
CA LEU A 101 3.69 -5.18 3.18
C LEU A 101 3.92 -6.67 2.95
N ARG A 102 4.26 -7.08 1.71
CA ARG A 102 4.66 -8.47 1.42
C ARG A 102 5.93 -8.93 2.15
N MET A 103 6.75 -8.00 2.67
CA MET A 103 7.92 -8.36 3.46
C MET A 103 7.54 -8.91 4.83
N HIS A 104 6.38 -8.54 5.35
CA HIS A 104 5.95 -8.96 6.67
C HIS A 104 5.31 -10.36 6.61
N PRO A 105 5.79 -11.34 7.38
CA PRO A 105 5.33 -12.73 7.29
C PRO A 105 3.84 -12.90 7.63
N MET A 106 3.31 -12.03 8.51
CA MET A 106 1.90 -12.08 8.91
C MET A 106 0.96 -11.33 7.96
N ILE A 107 1.44 -10.67 6.91
CA ILE A 107 0.59 -9.91 5.99
C ILE A 107 0.53 -10.62 4.63
N LYS A 108 -0.65 -11.03 4.23
CA LYS A 108 -0.90 -11.67 2.94
C LYS A 108 -1.58 -10.69 2.00
N VAL A 109 -0.87 -10.33 0.95
CA VAL A 109 -1.32 -9.36 -0.05
C VAL A 109 -2.07 -10.08 -1.18
N ALA A 110 -3.25 -9.59 -1.54
CA ALA A 110 -4.02 -10.09 -2.66
C ALA A 110 -3.18 -10.14 -3.96
N PRO A 111 -3.36 -11.14 -4.81
CA PRO A 111 -2.54 -11.33 -6.00
C PRO A 111 -2.73 -10.24 -7.06
N LYS A 112 -3.92 -9.62 -7.09
CA LYS A 112 -4.32 -8.57 -8.04
C LYS A 112 -5.21 -7.55 -7.34
N GLU A 113 -5.40 -6.39 -7.98
CA GLU A 113 -6.42 -5.42 -7.62
C GLU A 113 -7.80 -6.03 -7.85
N ALA A 114 -8.68 -5.95 -6.85
CA ALA A 114 -9.99 -6.61 -6.92
C ALA A 114 -10.99 -5.83 -7.76
N HIS A 115 -10.87 -4.50 -7.83
CA HIS A 115 -11.79 -3.63 -8.54
C HIS A 115 -13.27 -3.92 -8.20
N PHE A 116 -13.55 -4.18 -6.93
CA PHE A 116 -14.85 -4.65 -6.48
C PHE A 116 -15.81 -3.52 -6.06
N PHE A 117 -15.32 -2.58 -5.25
CA PHE A 117 -16.18 -1.55 -4.64
C PHE A 117 -16.50 -0.38 -5.57
N GLU A 118 -15.75 -0.14 -6.61
CA GLU A 118 -16.08 0.87 -7.63
C GLU A 118 -16.94 0.30 -8.77
N ARG A 119 -17.23 -1.00 -8.74
CA ARG A 119 -18.07 -1.69 -9.71
C ARG A 119 -19.39 -2.14 -9.07
N PRO A 120 -20.51 -1.41 -9.29
CA PRO A 120 -21.79 -1.74 -8.69
C PRO A 120 -22.33 -3.12 -9.08
N ASP A 121 -21.98 -3.60 -10.27
CA ASP A 121 -22.31 -4.95 -10.75
C ASP A 121 -21.67 -6.03 -9.89
N LEU A 122 -20.39 -5.89 -9.56
CA LEU A 122 -19.68 -6.81 -8.66
C LEU A 122 -20.14 -6.64 -7.21
N TYR A 123 -20.25 -5.40 -6.74
CA TYR A 123 -20.66 -5.09 -5.37
C TYR A 123 -22.00 -5.76 -4.99
N LYS A 124 -22.98 -5.78 -5.90
CA LYS A 124 -24.28 -6.44 -5.68
C LYS A 124 -24.17 -7.93 -5.38
N LEU A 125 -23.09 -8.59 -5.83
CA LEU A 125 -22.84 -10.01 -5.57
C LEU A 125 -22.32 -10.29 -4.15
N GLY A 126 -21.97 -9.23 -3.39
CA GLY A 126 -21.58 -9.32 -1.99
C GLY A 126 -20.22 -10.01 -1.74
N LEU A 127 -19.93 -10.29 -0.48
CA LEU A 127 -18.65 -10.89 -0.05
C LEU A 127 -18.36 -12.23 -0.74
N LYS A 128 -19.40 -12.96 -1.13
CA LYS A 128 -19.26 -14.26 -1.83
C LYS A 128 -18.50 -14.13 -3.16
N ALA A 129 -18.66 -13.00 -3.85
CA ALA A 129 -17.90 -12.72 -5.08
C ALA A 129 -16.56 -12.04 -4.79
N TYR A 130 -16.42 -11.33 -3.69
CA TYR A 130 -15.21 -10.59 -3.33
C TYR A 130 -14.13 -11.49 -2.74
N THR A 131 -14.47 -12.34 -1.78
CA THR A 131 -13.48 -13.16 -1.05
C THR A 131 -12.61 -14.05 -1.94
N PRO A 132 -13.10 -14.66 -3.05
CA PRO A 132 -12.25 -15.45 -3.93
C PRO A 132 -11.13 -14.65 -4.64
N MET A 133 -11.22 -13.32 -4.67
CA MET A 133 -10.19 -12.44 -5.26
C MET A 133 -9.01 -12.19 -4.31
N LEU A 134 -9.14 -12.59 -3.04
CA LEU A 134 -8.21 -12.26 -1.97
C LEU A 134 -7.21 -13.38 -1.70
N ALA A 135 -6.17 -13.06 -0.95
CA ALA A 135 -5.20 -14.06 -0.51
C ALA A 135 -5.82 -15.03 0.51
N LYS A 136 -5.35 -16.25 0.52
CA LYS A 136 -5.64 -17.20 1.61
C LYS A 136 -4.83 -16.81 2.83
N VAL A 137 -5.46 -16.78 4.00
CA VAL A 137 -4.87 -16.36 5.26
C VAL A 137 -5.22 -17.34 6.37
N LEU A 138 -4.29 -17.53 7.30
CA LEU A 138 -4.57 -18.17 8.58
C LEU A 138 -5.32 -17.19 9.50
N PRO A 139 -5.97 -17.68 10.58
CA PRO A 139 -6.77 -16.82 11.47
C PRO A 139 -6.01 -15.63 12.08
N HIS A 140 -4.70 -15.76 12.29
CA HIS A 140 -3.82 -14.74 12.89
C HIS A 140 -3.09 -13.87 11.85
N GLU A 141 -3.24 -14.15 10.57
CA GLU A 141 -2.63 -13.37 9.49
C GLU A 141 -3.58 -12.26 9.01
N ILE A 142 -2.99 -11.18 8.55
CA ILE A 142 -3.71 -10.04 7.97
C ILE A 142 -3.91 -10.27 6.48
N SER A 143 -5.17 -10.18 6.04
CA SER A 143 -5.53 -10.11 4.63
C SER A 143 -5.51 -8.66 4.15
N PHE A 144 -4.66 -8.35 3.19
CA PHE A 144 -4.54 -7.03 2.57
C PHE A 144 -4.92 -7.07 1.09
N GLU A 145 -5.81 -6.18 0.69
CA GLU A 145 -6.19 -5.92 -0.71
C GLU A 145 -5.84 -4.47 -1.06
N LYS A 146 -5.46 -4.21 -2.30
CA LYS A 146 -5.14 -2.87 -2.77
C LYS A 146 -5.76 -2.62 -4.14
N THR A 147 -6.67 -1.65 -4.19
CA THR A 147 -7.25 -1.11 -5.43
C THR A 147 -7.25 0.43 -5.34
N PRO A 148 -6.30 1.10 -5.98
CA PRO A 148 -6.12 2.56 -5.85
C PRO A 148 -7.31 3.39 -6.33
N ALA A 149 -8.08 2.85 -7.26
CA ALA A 149 -9.30 3.48 -7.78
C ALA A 149 -10.38 3.70 -6.70
N TYR A 150 -10.37 2.98 -5.59
CA TYR A 150 -11.36 3.17 -4.53
C TYR A 150 -11.38 4.59 -3.97
N PHE A 151 -10.21 5.22 -3.89
CA PHE A 151 -10.09 6.54 -3.26
C PHE A 151 -10.98 7.59 -3.92
N ASN A 152 -11.00 7.63 -5.23
CA ASN A 152 -11.61 8.73 -5.97
C ASN A 152 -12.57 8.31 -7.09
N TRP A 153 -12.79 7.01 -7.34
CA TRP A 153 -13.57 6.59 -8.52
C TRP A 153 -15.07 6.84 -8.41
N ARG A 154 -15.71 6.51 -7.30
CA ARG A 154 -17.16 6.73 -7.10
C ARG A 154 -17.47 7.33 -5.74
N LEU A 155 -18.49 8.18 -5.68
CA LEU A 155 -18.98 8.76 -4.43
C LEU A 155 -19.41 7.70 -3.42
N THR A 156 -19.98 6.60 -3.88
CA THR A 156 -20.56 5.54 -3.05
C THR A 156 -19.54 4.58 -2.45
N THR A 157 -18.31 4.54 -2.98
CA THR A 157 -17.28 3.56 -2.57
C THR A 157 -17.02 3.51 -1.07
N PRO A 158 -16.84 4.63 -0.33
CA PRO A 158 -16.63 4.58 1.12
C PRO A 158 -17.80 3.90 1.85
N GLY A 159 -19.05 4.25 1.48
CA GLY A 159 -20.26 3.66 2.06
C GLY A 159 -20.38 2.16 1.77
N TYR A 160 -20.00 1.73 0.57
CA TYR A 160 -20.00 0.32 0.20
C TYR A 160 -18.99 -0.47 1.01
N ILE A 161 -17.77 0.05 1.18
CA ILE A 161 -16.74 -0.59 2.01
C ILE A 161 -17.19 -0.65 3.46
N ARG A 162 -17.65 0.46 4.04
CA ARG A 162 -18.13 0.51 5.43
C ARG A 162 -19.25 -0.47 5.71
N LYS A 163 -20.18 -0.62 4.75
CA LYS A 163 -21.33 -1.53 4.90
C LYS A 163 -20.92 -3.00 4.93
N LEU A 164 -20.00 -3.42 4.07
CA LEU A 164 -19.55 -4.82 4.01
C LEU A 164 -18.41 -5.13 4.98
N LEU A 165 -17.59 -4.15 5.34
CA LEU A 165 -16.35 -4.28 6.10
C LEU A 165 -16.27 -3.19 7.17
N PRO A 166 -17.11 -3.27 8.22
CA PRO A 166 -17.24 -2.19 9.21
C PRO A 166 -15.94 -1.90 9.99
N ASP A 167 -15.10 -2.91 10.20
CA ASP A 167 -13.89 -2.81 11.03
C ASP A 167 -12.60 -2.73 10.21
N VAL A 168 -12.70 -2.62 8.88
CA VAL A 168 -11.55 -2.59 7.99
C VAL A 168 -10.66 -1.37 8.25
N LYS A 169 -9.36 -1.58 8.29
CA LYS A 169 -8.37 -0.50 8.27
C LYS A 169 -8.06 -0.10 6.83
N LEU A 170 -7.79 1.19 6.63
CA LEU A 170 -7.56 1.76 5.31
C LEU A 170 -6.15 2.36 5.24
N LEU A 171 -5.44 2.08 4.16
CA LEU A 171 -4.15 2.70 3.85
C LEU A 171 -4.30 3.59 2.61
N LEU A 172 -3.87 4.84 2.75
CA LEU A 172 -3.92 5.84 1.69
C LEU A 172 -2.51 6.41 1.47
N VAL A 173 -1.95 6.24 0.29
CA VAL A 173 -0.66 6.85 -0.08
C VAL A 173 -0.94 8.17 -0.78
N LEU A 174 -0.44 9.27 -0.23
CA LEU A 174 -0.46 10.60 -0.86
C LEU A 174 0.93 10.96 -1.37
N CYS A 175 1.00 11.69 -2.45
CA CYS A 175 2.25 12.21 -3.03
C CYS A 175 1.99 13.56 -3.68
N ASP A 176 3.04 14.24 -4.14
CA ASP A 176 2.94 15.50 -4.86
C ASP A 176 1.91 15.39 -6.02
N PRO A 177 0.77 16.12 -5.95
CA PRO A 177 -0.30 15.99 -6.94
C PRO A 177 0.13 16.45 -8.33
N THR A 178 1.08 17.37 -8.45
CA THR A 178 1.65 17.82 -9.72
C THR A 178 2.41 16.69 -10.40
N LYS A 179 3.33 16.04 -9.68
CA LYS A 179 4.09 14.90 -10.21
C LYS A 179 3.18 13.70 -10.50
N ARG A 180 2.16 13.49 -9.66
CA ARG A 180 1.14 12.47 -9.89
C ARG A 180 0.41 12.71 -11.21
N THR A 181 -0.06 13.95 -11.44
CA THR A 181 -0.77 14.34 -12.67
C THR A 181 0.07 14.04 -13.90
N TYR A 182 1.36 14.42 -13.88
CA TYR A 182 2.29 14.10 -14.96
C TYR A 182 2.47 12.59 -15.17
N SER A 183 2.57 11.83 -14.11
CA SER A 183 2.68 10.36 -14.17
C SER A 183 1.40 9.70 -14.70
N ASP A 184 0.25 10.27 -14.42
CA ASP A 184 -1.05 9.77 -14.83
C ASP A 184 -1.32 10.03 -16.30
N TYR A 185 -0.96 11.23 -16.78
CA TYR A 185 -1.00 11.56 -18.21
C TYR A 185 -0.37 10.46 -19.07
N PHE A 186 0.84 10.01 -18.73
CA PHE A 186 1.47 8.92 -19.49
C PHE A 186 0.75 7.58 -19.37
N GLN A 187 0.14 7.31 -18.23
CA GLN A 187 -0.68 6.11 -18.11
C GLN A 187 -1.89 6.17 -19.03
N GLU A 188 -2.56 7.31 -19.08
CA GLU A 188 -3.74 7.49 -19.94
C GLU A 188 -3.41 7.38 -21.44
N ILE A 189 -2.26 7.90 -21.85
CA ILE A 189 -1.75 7.68 -23.23
C ILE A 189 -1.50 6.17 -23.49
N LEU A 190 -0.82 5.48 -22.54
CA LEU A 190 -0.51 4.06 -22.69
C LEU A 190 -1.74 3.14 -22.69
N MET A 191 -2.77 3.55 -21.97
CA MET A 191 -4.04 2.81 -21.88
C MET A 191 -5.00 3.18 -23.02
N HIS A 192 -4.57 4.06 -23.95
CA HIS A 192 -5.37 4.60 -25.05
C HIS A 192 -6.65 5.35 -24.61
N ASN A 193 -6.66 5.85 -23.38
CA ASN A 193 -7.75 6.70 -22.89
C ASN A 193 -7.60 8.16 -23.32
N LEU A 194 -6.37 8.58 -23.65
CA LEU A 194 -6.06 9.86 -24.29
C LEU A 194 -5.50 9.61 -25.68
N ASN A 195 -5.76 10.55 -26.59
CA ASN A 195 -5.17 10.52 -27.92
C ASN A 195 -3.64 10.64 -27.81
N ALA A 196 -2.91 9.78 -28.52
CA ALA A 196 -1.45 9.76 -28.49
C ALA A 196 -0.80 11.10 -28.93
N ASN A 197 -1.51 11.93 -29.67
CA ASN A 197 -1.07 13.25 -30.10
C ASN A 197 -1.37 14.36 -29.09
N THR A 198 -2.12 14.09 -28.01
CA THR A 198 -2.41 15.07 -26.97
C THR A 198 -1.13 15.33 -26.18
N THR A 199 -0.61 16.53 -26.21
CA THR A 199 0.55 16.90 -25.38
C THR A 199 0.15 17.11 -23.91
N PHE A 200 1.13 17.03 -23.02
CA PHE A 200 0.88 17.31 -21.61
C PHE A 200 0.41 18.76 -21.39
N GLU A 201 0.99 19.69 -22.14
CA GLU A 201 0.65 21.11 -22.10
C GLU A 201 -0.82 21.33 -22.47
N GLN A 202 -1.27 20.76 -23.59
CA GLN A 202 -2.68 20.82 -24.02
C GLN A 202 -3.60 20.26 -22.93
N LEU A 203 -3.28 19.07 -22.39
CA LEU A 203 -4.07 18.48 -21.34
C LEU A 203 -4.18 19.41 -20.11
N VAL A 204 -3.08 20.00 -19.67
CA VAL A 204 -3.06 20.91 -18.49
C VAL A 204 -3.89 22.17 -18.77
N ASP A 205 -3.74 22.79 -19.93
CA ASP A 205 -4.50 24.01 -20.27
C ASP A 205 -6.00 23.71 -20.32
N ASP A 206 -6.42 22.60 -20.93
CA ASP A 206 -7.84 22.17 -20.99
C ASP A 206 -8.39 21.90 -19.57
N LEU A 207 -7.61 21.20 -18.73
CA LEU A 207 -8.00 20.88 -17.35
C LEU A 207 -8.14 22.13 -16.47
N LEU A 208 -7.25 23.11 -16.63
CA LEU A 208 -7.29 24.38 -15.86
C LEU A 208 -8.44 25.27 -16.31
N LEU A 209 -8.69 25.40 -17.60
CA LEU A 209 -9.86 26.11 -18.15
C LEU A 209 -11.16 25.51 -17.62
N TYR A 210 -11.25 24.21 -17.62
CA TYR A 210 -12.40 23.51 -17.10
C TYR A 210 -12.59 23.72 -15.60
N SER A 211 -11.53 23.64 -14.81
CA SER A 211 -11.56 23.90 -13.36
C SER A 211 -12.00 25.34 -13.05
N ALA A 212 -11.54 26.33 -13.85
CA ALA A 212 -11.97 27.71 -13.71
C ALA A 212 -13.48 27.87 -13.97
N SER A 213 -14.02 27.17 -14.98
CA SER A 213 -15.46 27.16 -15.28
C SER A 213 -16.32 26.56 -14.16
N LEU A 214 -15.77 25.57 -13.44
CA LEU A 214 -16.41 24.99 -12.27
C LEU A 214 -16.46 25.97 -11.10
N ASN A 215 -15.30 26.58 -10.78
CA ASN A 215 -15.21 27.55 -9.69
C ASN A 215 -16.12 28.74 -9.94
N ALA A 216 -16.26 29.21 -11.19
CA ALA A 216 -17.18 30.29 -11.54
C ALA A 216 -18.68 29.92 -11.38
N LYS A 217 -19.01 28.64 -11.47
CA LYS A 217 -20.41 28.15 -11.26
C LYS A 217 -20.72 27.88 -9.79
N MET A 218 -19.73 27.90 -8.92
CA MET A 218 -19.90 27.66 -7.50
C MET A 218 -19.92 28.98 -6.74
N ASN A 219 -21.10 29.36 -6.24
CA ASN A 219 -21.23 30.51 -5.34
C ASN A 219 -20.54 30.20 -4.01
N ASP A 220 -20.04 31.25 -3.32
CA ASP A 220 -19.35 31.15 -2.02
C ASP A 220 -20.14 30.45 -0.92
N SER A 221 -21.47 30.32 -1.11
CA SER A 221 -22.40 29.66 -0.16
C SER A 221 -22.57 28.15 -0.38
N GLN A 222 -21.96 27.55 -1.41
CA GLN A 222 -22.11 26.11 -1.64
C GLN A 222 -21.20 25.29 -0.72
N SER A 223 -21.77 24.27 -0.10
CA SER A 223 -21.03 23.38 0.79
C SER A 223 -19.93 22.62 0.05
N GLU A 224 -18.82 22.31 0.74
CA GLU A 224 -17.73 21.46 0.19
C GLU A 224 -18.24 20.13 -0.38
N MET A 225 -19.35 19.62 0.14
CA MET A 225 -20.00 18.42 -0.38
C MET A 225 -20.65 18.64 -1.74
N SER A 226 -21.19 19.82 -2.01
CA SER A 226 -21.69 20.18 -3.34
C SER A 226 -20.56 20.17 -4.37
N TYR A 227 -19.41 20.75 -3.99
CA TYR A 227 -18.20 20.72 -4.82
C TYR A 227 -17.74 19.28 -5.12
N ILE A 228 -17.63 18.44 -4.11
CA ILE A 228 -17.31 17.02 -4.28
C ILE A 228 -18.27 16.36 -5.26
N THR A 229 -19.57 16.57 -5.09
CA THR A 229 -20.59 15.97 -5.95
C THR A 229 -20.45 16.41 -7.41
N GLN A 230 -20.13 17.68 -7.64
CA GLN A 230 -19.87 18.19 -8.98
C GLN A 230 -18.58 17.60 -9.59
N LEU A 231 -17.48 17.53 -8.83
CA LEU A 231 -16.27 16.85 -9.28
C LEU A 231 -16.54 15.43 -9.80
N TYR A 232 -17.41 14.68 -9.11
CA TYR A 232 -17.75 13.32 -9.53
C TYR A 232 -18.67 13.26 -10.75
N LYS A 233 -19.52 14.23 -10.98
CA LYS A 233 -20.33 14.33 -12.21
C LYS A 233 -19.49 14.57 -13.46
N ILE A 234 -18.36 15.22 -13.32
CA ILE A 234 -17.52 15.73 -14.39
C ILE A 234 -16.32 14.82 -14.70
N ARG A 235 -16.09 13.83 -13.86
CA ARG A 235 -14.88 13.05 -13.84
C ARG A 235 -14.49 12.39 -15.15
N SER A 236 -15.45 12.04 -16.02
CA SER A 236 -15.19 11.26 -17.23
C SER A 236 -14.08 11.84 -18.12
N ASN A 237 -13.87 13.16 -18.09
CA ASN A 237 -12.88 13.83 -18.95
C ASN A 237 -11.71 14.46 -18.17
N ASN A 238 -11.77 14.55 -16.83
CA ASN A 238 -10.83 15.33 -16.02
C ASN A 238 -10.27 14.59 -14.79
N HIS A 239 -10.35 13.26 -14.79
CA HIS A 239 -9.89 12.47 -13.62
C HIS A 239 -8.39 12.65 -13.35
N VAL A 240 -7.58 12.89 -14.38
CA VAL A 240 -6.12 13.13 -14.24
C VAL A 240 -5.83 14.28 -13.29
N LEU A 241 -6.57 15.40 -13.37
CA LEU A 241 -6.41 16.53 -12.46
C LEU A 241 -7.16 16.30 -11.14
N THR A 242 -8.45 15.93 -11.23
CA THR A 242 -9.34 15.88 -10.07
C THR A 242 -8.91 14.82 -9.05
N THR A 243 -8.21 13.77 -9.46
CA THR A 243 -7.60 12.79 -8.56
C THR A 243 -6.62 13.43 -7.58
N GLY A 244 -5.93 14.51 -7.96
CA GLY A 244 -4.99 15.26 -7.10
C GLY A 244 -5.68 16.17 -6.06
N LEU A 245 -6.99 16.35 -6.12
CA LEU A 245 -7.75 17.12 -5.14
C LEU A 245 -8.02 16.31 -3.86
N TYR A 246 -6.96 15.85 -3.22
CA TYR A 246 -6.98 14.89 -2.11
C TYR A 246 -7.86 15.33 -0.94
N TYR A 247 -7.86 16.63 -0.63
CA TYR A 247 -8.67 17.20 0.44
C TYR A 247 -10.14 16.81 0.33
N TYR A 248 -10.75 17.03 -0.84
CA TYR A 248 -12.16 16.75 -1.05
C TYR A 248 -12.46 15.25 -1.06
N HIS A 249 -11.58 14.45 -1.64
CA HIS A 249 -11.74 13.01 -1.60
C HIS A 249 -11.65 12.48 -0.17
N LEU A 250 -10.67 12.95 0.62
CA LEU A 250 -10.47 12.50 1.99
C LEU A 250 -11.60 12.93 2.93
N LEU A 251 -12.15 14.15 2.78
CA LEU A 251 -13.33 14.58 3.52
C LEU A 251 -14.50 13.59 3.36
N ARG A 252 -14.71 13.08 2.15
CA ARG A 252 -15.73 12.08 1.87
C ARG A 252 -15.49 10.78 2.64
N TRP A 253 -14.23 10.35 2.74
CA TRP A 253 -13.87 9.17 3.51
C TRP A 253 -14.07 9.39 5.01
N TYR A 254 -13.69 10.54 5.55
CA TYR A 254 -13.87 10.89 6.96
C TYR A 254 -15.35 11.07 7.38
N LYS A 255 -16.26 11.27 6.44
CA LYS A 255 -17.71 11.23 6.75
C LYS A 255 -18.23 9.82 7.03
N VAL A 256 -17.49 8.80 6.64
CA VAL A 256 -17.91 7.39 6.73
C VAL A 256 -17.03 6.60 7.68
N PHE A 257 -15.74 6.91 7.74
CA PHE A 257 -14.76 6.26 8.58
C PHE A 257 -14.17 7.24 9.60
N ASN A 258 -13.88 6.74 10.80
CA ASN A 258 -13.10 7.52 11.77
C ASN A 258 -11.69 7.74 11.24
N MET A 259 -11.08 8.86 11.61
CA MET A 259 -9.70 9.18 11.20
C MET A 259 -8.71 8.08 11.63
N SER A 260 -8.93 7.45 12.79
CA SER A 260 -8.13 6.34 13.32
C SER A 260 -8.18 5.06 12.46
N ASN A 261 -9.16 4.93 11.57
CA ASN A 261 -9.24 3.80 10.66
C ASN A 261 -8.45 4.01 9.37
N ILE A 262 -8.02 5.24 9.09
CA ILE A 262 -7.33 5.61 7.85
C ILE A 262 -5.91 6.05 8.17
N TYR A 263 -4.91 5.29 7.74
CA TYR A 263 -3.52 5.68 7.84
C TYR A 263 -3.04 6.31 6.53
N VAL A 264 -2.54 7.55 6.62
CA VAL A 264 -2.03 8.29 5.47
C VAL A 264 -0.52 8.15 5.37
N VAL A 265 -0.08 7.42 4.36
CA VAL A 265 1.33 7.19 4.02
C VAL A 265 1.83 8.34 3.14
N ASP A 266 2.97 8.91 3.49
CA ASP A 266 3.69 9.85 2.63
C ASP A 266 4.42 9.08 1.51
N GLY A 267 4.03 9.31 0.27
CA GLY A 267 4.61 8.65 -0.90
C GLY A 267 6.07 9.05 -1.17
N GLU A 268 6.48 10.25 -0.79
CA GLU A 268 7.89 10.66 -0.89
C GLU A 268 8.72 10.00 0.21
N GLU A 269 8.17 9.86 1.41
CA GLU A 269 8.83 9.15 2.50
C GLU A 269 8.90 7.63 2.24
N LEU A 270 7.87 7.06 1.60
CA LEU A 270 7.88 5.68 1.13
C LEU A 270 9.07 5.38 0.20
N ILE A 271 9.53 6.38 -0.55
CA ILE A 271 10.68 6.28 -1.46
C ILE A 271 11.99 6.57 -0.73
N SER A 272 12.01 7.62 0.10
CA SER A 272 13.23 8.15 0.72
C SER A 272 13.60 7.45 2.03
N ASN A 273 12.63 6.94 2.77
CA ASN A 273 12.79 6.24 4.05
C ASN A 273 11.77 5.12 4.27
N PRO A 274 11.79 4.06 3.43
CA PRO A 274 10.80 2.97 3.53
C PRO A 274 10.85 2.22 4.88
N ALA A 275 11.96 2.26 5.59
CA ALA A 275 12.10 1.64 6.89
C ALA A 275 11.22 2.34 7.95
N LYS A 276 11.21 3.67 7.97
CA LYS A 276 10.33 4.45 8.85
C LYS A 276 8.87 4.18 8.53
N VAL A 277 8.51 4.24 7.24
CA VAL A 277 7.12 3.96 6.80
C VAL A 277 6.69 2.57 7.22
N MET A 278 7.58 1.57 7.08
CA MET A 278 7.24 0.20 7.47
C MET A 278 7.08 0.05 8.99
N LYS A 279 7.89 0.75 9.79
CA LYS A 279 7.71 0.78 11.24
C LYS A 279 6.33 1.32 11.61
N GLU A 280 5.96 2.48 11.08
CA GLU A 280 4.65 3.12 11.33
C GLU A 280 3.47 2.24 10.86
N LEU A 281 3.64 1.52 9.75
CA LEU A 281 2.62 0.57 9.27
C LEU A 281 2.48 -0.65 10.19
N GLN A 282 3.59 -1.19 10.71
CA GLN A 282 3.56 -2.29 11.67
C GLN A 282 2.85 -1.87 12.95
N ASP A 283 3.13 -0.66 13.45
CA ASP A 283 2.46 -0.09 14.62
C ASP A 283 0.95 0.10 14.36
N PHE A 284 0.58 0.71 13.23
CA PHE A 284 -0.83 0.93 12.86
C PHE A 284 -1.62 -0.38 12.68
N LEU A 285 -1.00 -1.38 12.10
CA LEU A 285 -1.62 -2.69 11.86
C LEU A 285 -1.61 -3.60 13.09
N HIS A 286 -0.92 -3.20 14.16
CA HIS A 286 -0.73 -3.97 15.39
C HIS A 286 -0.09 -5.33 15.13
N VAL A 287 0.90 -5.36 14.24
CA VAL A 287 1.74 -6.53 14.00
C VAL A 287 3.13 -6.32 14.62
N PRO A 288 3.83 -7.39 15.00
CA PRO A 288 5.20 -7.27 15.52
C PRO A 288 6.12 -6.51 14.58
N GLU A 289 7.09 -5.77 15.12
CA GLU A 289 8.11 -5.07 14.34
C GLU A 289 9.10 -6.09 13.73
N PHE A 290 8.76 -6.63 12.59
CA PHE A 290 9.52 -7.65 11.88
C PHE A 290 10.40 -7.09 10.79
N VAL A 291 9.92 -6.10 10.06
CA VAL A 291 10.66 -5.43 8.99
C VAL A 291 11.40 -4.23 9.58
N LEU A 292 12.72 -4.32 9.62
CA LEU A 292 13.63 -3.40 10.32
C LEU A 292 14.47 -2.57 9.31
N PRO A 293 15.12 -1.47 9.74
CA PRO A 293 15.94 -0.62 8.87
C PRO A 293 17.04 -1.38 8.11
N GLU A 294 17.67 -2.38 8.72
CA GLU A 294 18.68 -3.22 8.11
C GLU A 294 18.19 -4.10 6.96
N ASN A 295 16.88 -4.22 6.79
CA ASN A 295 16.29 -4.88 5.63
C ASN A 295 16.40 -4.07 4.34
N PHE A 296 16.78 -2.81 4.44
CA PHE A 296 16.82 -1.90 3.32
C PHE A 296 18.25 -1.48 2.98
N ARG A 297 18.56 -1.39 1.69
CA ARG A 297 19.79 -0.77 1.17
C ARG A 297 19.47 0.05 -0.07
N LYS A 298 20.14 1.16 -0.29
CA LYS A 298 20.05 1.91 -1.55
C LYS A 298 20.70 1.10 -2.67
N GLY A 299 19.95 0.88 -3.74
CA GLY A 299 20.46 0.31 -4.98
C GLY A 299 21.11 1.37 -5.88
N PRO A 300 21.82 0.94 -6.95
CA PRO A 300 22.48 1.86 -7.90
C PRO A 300 21.53 2.88 -8.56
N SER A 301 20.25 2.55 -8.68
CA SER A 301 19.23 3.43 -9.24
C SER A 301 18.67 4.46 -8.25
N GLY A 302 19.24 4.54 -7.02
CA GLY A 302 18.76 5.43 -5.96
C GLY A 302 17.49 4.95 -5.23
N PHE A 303 16.89 3.84 -5.67
CA PHE A 303 15.78 3.20 -4.97
C PHE A 303 16.27 2.29 -3.87
N TYR A 304 15.47 2.14 -2.82
CA TYR A 304 15.74 1.13 -1.82
C TYR A 304 15.45 -0.27 -2.37
N CYS A 305 16.35 -1.17 -2.06
CA CYS A 305 16.23 -2.59 -2.32
C CYS A 305 16.24 -3.33 -1.00
N PHE A 306 15.71 -4.51 -0.99
CA PHE A 306 15.78 -5.39 0.18
C PHE A 306 17.22 -5.92 0.31
N ALA A 307 17.83 -5.72 1.46
CA ALA A 307 19.24 -6.06 1.69
C ALA A 307 19.49 -7.57 1.79
N LYS A 308 18.43 -8.35 1.99
CA LYS A 308 18.49 -9.83 2.12
C LYS A 308 17.37 -10.47 1.31
N PRO A 309 17.57 -11.75 0.94
CA PRO A 309 16.51 -12.48 0.29
C PRO A 309 15.27 -12.47 1.21
N LEU A 310 14.21 -11.86 0.72
CA LEU A 310 12.89 -12.02 1.29
C LEU A 310 12.44 -13.43 0.98
N VAL A 311 12.13 -14.16 2.00
CA VAL A 311 11.45 -15.42 1.83
C VAL A 311 9.96 -15.11 1.67
N VAL A 312 9.46 -15.20 0.45
CA VAL A 312 8.01 -15.07 0.18
C VAL A 312 7.44 -16.45 -0.11
N GLU A 313 6.28 -16.72 0.46
CA GLU A 313 5.54 -17.92 0.15
C GLU A 313 4.85 -17.77 -1.22
N ARG A 314 5.18 -18.65 -2.15
CA ARG A 314 4.45 -18.80 -3.43
C ARG A 314 3.98 -20.23 -3.55
N ASN A 315 2.65 -20.42 -3.60
CA ASN A 315 2.02 -21.74 -3.75
C ASN A 315 2.48 -22.77 -2.70
N GLY A 316 2.63 -22.35 -1.44
CA GLY A 316 3.08 -23.23 -0.36
C GLY A 316 4.59 -23.47 -0.31
N VAL A 317 5.36 -22.86 -1.21
CA VAL A 317 6.83 -22.95 -1.25
C VAL A 317 7.43 -21.63 -0.82
N LEU A 318 8.39 -21.66 0.11
CA LEU A 318 9.17 -20.51 0.51
C LEU A 318 10.20 -20.18 -0.59
N VAL A 319 9.99 -19.08 -1.28
CA VAL A 319 10.88 -18.62 -2.36
C VAL A 319 11.68 -17.42 -1.87
N ALA A 320 13.00 -17.54 -1.92
CA ALA A 320 13.89 -16.40 -1.66
C ALA A 320 13.79 -15.42 -2.83
N VAL A 321 13.36 -14.20 -2.57
CA VAL A 321 13.39 -13.11 -3.56
C VAL A 321 14.79 -12.49 -3.54
N THR A 322 15.60 -12.84 -4.52
CA THR A 322 16.99 -12.35 -4.67
C THR A 322 17.12 -11.42 -5.87
N GLY A 323 18.13 -10.54 -5.85
CA GLY A 323 18.53 -9.76 -7.01
C GLY A 323 17.62 -8.58 -7.38
N ARG A 324 17.52 -8.28 -8.69
CA ARG A 324 16.84 -7.08 -9.22
C ARG A 324 15.34 -6.98 -8.90
N THR A 325 14.69 -8.09 -8.58
CA THR A 325 13.27 -8.13 -8.22
C THR A 325 13.00 -7.67 -6.79
N ALA A 326 14.03 -7.55 -5.98
CA ALA A 326 13.95 -7.13 -4.58
C ALA A 326 14.03 -5.61 -4.35
N CYS A 327 14.00 -4.78 -5.39
CA CYS A 327 14.04 -3.33 -5.25
C CYS A 327 12.65 -2.70 -5.36
N LEU A 328 12.40 -1.66 -4.56
CA LEU A 328 11.21 -0.82 -4.67
C LEU A 328 11.30 0.00 -5.96
N ARG A 329 10.87 -0.56 -7.07
CA ARG A 329 10.89 0.13 -8.36
C ARG A 329 9.57 0.85 -8.61
N GLY A 330 9.63 2.17 -8.67
CA GLY A 330 8.52 2.95 -9.19
C GLY A 330 8.41 2.78 -10.70
N LYS A 331 7.30 2.26 -11.21
CA LYS A 331 7.05 2.17 -12.66
C LYS A 331 7.23 3.52 -13.37
N GLY A 332 6.84 4.64 -12.72
CA GLY A 332 6.98 5.99 -13.28
C GLY A 332 8.41 6.48 -13.40
N ARG A 333 9.29 6.16 -12.43
CA ARG A 333 10.70 6.59 -12.48
C ARG A 333 11.57 5.81 -13.46
N THR A 334 11.27 4.53 -13.69
CA THR A 334 11.97 3.73 -14.72
C THR A 334 11.68 4.21 -16.13
N ARG A 335 10.62 5.01 -16.32
CA ARG A 335 10.21 5.58 -17.61
C ARG A 335 10.70 7.02 -17.83
N LYS A 336 11.33 7.66 -16.83
CA LYS A 336 11.86 9.05 -16.96
C LYS A 336 12.78 9.26 -18.17
N GLY A 337 13.53 8.24 -18.58
CA GLY A 337 14.35 8.29 -19.79
C GLY A 337 13.57 8.17 -21.09
N ALA A 338 12.35 7.63 -21.07
CA ALA A 338 11.53 7.39 -22.26
C ALA A 338 10.56 8.55 -22.56
N TRP A 339 10.19 9.36 -21.54
CA TRP A 339 9.11 10.33 -21.64
C TRP A 339 9.56 11.80 -21.59
N GLY A 340 10.87 12.06 -21.49
CA GLY A 340 11.41 13.42 -21.42
C GLY A 340 11.24 14.07 -20.03
N VAL A 341 11.63 15.33 -19.96
CA VAL A 341 11.47 16.19 -18.77
C VAL A 341 10.18 16.99 -18.96
N ALA A 342 9.31 16.97 -17.91
CA ALA A 342 8.11 17.80 -17.94
C ALA A 342 8.48 19.28 -18.12
N ASN A 343 7.69 20.00 -18.90
CA ASN A 343 7.85 21.43 -19.06
C ASN A 343 7.71 22.13 -17.69
N PRO A 344 8.77 22.82 -17.20
CA PRO A 344 8.77 23.40 -15.86
C PRO A 344 7.66 24.44 -15.62
N ASP A 345 7.27 25.18 -16.65
CA ASP A 345 6.23 26.20 -16.52
C ASP A 345 4.85 25.58 -16.32
N TYR A 346 4.58 24.47 -16.96
CA TYR A 346 3.34 23.72 -16.78
C TYR A 346 3.30 22.99 -15.43
N MET A 347 4.43 22.50 -14.96
CA MET A 347 4.53 21.99 -13.57
C MET A 347 4.21 23.10 -12.56
N LYS A 348 4.76 24.32 -12.72
CA LYS A 348 4.43 25.48 -11.88
C LYS A 348 2.96 25.89 -11.96
N LYS A 349 2.33 25.82 -13.14
CA LYS A 349 0.87 26.06 -13.27
C LYS A 349 0.07 25.07 -12.39
N LEU A 350 0.43 23.79 -12.42
CA LEU A 350 -0.20 22.76 -11.58
C LEU A 350 0.09 22.97 -10.09
N ASP A 351 1.33 23.30 -9.71
CA ASP A 351 1.69 23.63 -8.32
C ASP A 351 0.81 24.75 -7.80
N LYS A 352 0.67 25.84 -8.57
CA LYS A 352 -0.19 26.98 -8.22
C LYS A 352 -1.66 26.57 -8.10
N PHE A 353 -2.12 25.68 -8.98
CA PHE A 353 -3.48 25.15 -8.92
C PHE A 353 -3.73 24.32 -7.67
N PHE A 354 -2.82 23.39 -7.33
CA PHE A 354 -3.01 22.51 -6.18
C PHE A 354 -2.74 23.16 -4.83
N ALA A 355 -1.93 24.24 -4.77
CA ALA A 355 -1.50 24.86 -3.51
C ALA A 355 -2.64 25.15 -2.51
N PRO A 356 -3.76 25.81 -2.87
CA PRO A 356 -4.84 26.09 -1.92
C PRO A 356 -5.53 24.81 -1.38
N PHE A 357 -5.59 23.76 -2.18
CA PHE A 357 -6.17 22.47 -1.78
C PHE A 357 -5.21 21.68 -0.89
N ASN A 358 -3.91 21.78 -1.16
CA ASN A 358 -2.87 21.18 -0.33
C ASN A 358 -2.84 21.83 1.07
N GLU A 359 -2.98 23.14 1.19
CA GLU A 359 -3.07 23.82 2.48
C GLU A 359 -4.29 23.37 3.30
N LYS A 360 -5.45 23.18 2.65
CA LYS A 360 -6.64 22.61 3.31
C LYS A 360 -6.38 21.18 3.78
N LEU A 361 -5.72 20.37 2.96
CA LEU A 361 -5.36 18.98 3.28
C LEU A 361 -4.40 18.90 4.47
N PHE A 362 -3.36 19.75 4.48
CA PHE A 362 -2.37 19.79 5.57
C PHE A 362 -3.01 20.17 6.90
N LYS A 363 -3.95 21.13 6.89
CA LYS A 363 -4.74 21.48 8.07
C LYS A 363 -5.62 20.32 8.53
N LEU A 364 -6.31 19.64 7.60
CA LEU A 364 -7.17 18.50 7.90
C LEU A 364 -6.39 17.35 8.56
N LEU A 365 -5.16 17.07 8.08
CA LEU A 365 -4.32 16.00 8.57
C LEU A 365 -3.44 16.40 9.76
N SER A 366 -3.42 17.68 10.15
CA SER A 366 -2.45 18.23 11.12
C SER A 366 -1.01 17.81 10.79
N ARG A 367 -0.72 17.67 9.50
CA ARG A 367 0.57 17.23 8.96
C ARG A 367 0.88 17.97 7.66
N ARG A 368 2.11 18.50 7.55
CA ARG A 368 2.60 19.09 6.31
C ARG A 368 3.48 18.11 5.55
N PHE A 369 3.31 18.04 4.25
CA PHE A 369 4.14 17.27 3.33
C PHE A 369 5.11 18.21 2.60
N ASN A 370 6.20 17.66 2.07
CA ASN A 370 7.24 18.42 1.36
C ASN A 370 6.93 18.61 -0.15
N TRP A 371 5.67 18.87 -0.45
CA TRP A 371 5.19 19.16 -1.80
C TRP A 371 4.01 20.10 -1.81
#